data_0f73296020c924c4b8c5736bec762c5d
#
_entry.id   0f73296020c924c4b8c5736bec762c5d
#
_cell.length_a   1.000
_cell.length_b   1.000
_cell.length_c   1.000
_cell.angle_alpha   90.00
_cell.angle_beta   90.00
_cell.angle_gamma   90.00
#
_symmetry.space_group_name_H-M   'P 1'
#
loop_
_entity.id
_entity.type
_entity.pdbx_description
1 polymer ?
#
loop_
_entity_poly.entity_id
_entity_poly.type
_entity_poly.pdbx_seq_one_letter_code
_entity_poly.pdbx_strand_id
1 'polypeptide(L)'
;MLRLVLDTNVVLDLFHWANTDAVPIMTALEGGQVECLADERTLDELQRVLTYPQLKLTPEMAVDRYRRYSCLVRIYPEGEAPPLPRCKDRDDQKFLELAARCAANILVTKDKALLRLRGRTTLGFRILNPAAASALLPPFTLQETP
;
A
#
# COMPACT_ATOMS: atom_id res chain seq x y z
N MET A 1 -3.19 13.93 8.57
CA MET A 1 -3.41 13.18 7.31
C MET A 1 -3.03 11.73 7.54
N LEU A 2 -3.91 10.83 7.12
CA LEU A 2 -3.63 9.41 7.26
C LEU A 2 -2.46 8.98 6.40
N ARG A 3 -1.60 8.13 6.96
CA ARG A 3 -0.48 7.53 6.25
C ARG A 3 -0.78 6.07 6.00
N LEU A 4 -0.66 5.67 4.73
CA LEU A 4 -0.92 4.31 4.28
C LEU A 4 0.35 3.66 3.77
N VAL A 5 0.48 2.36 4.00
CA VAL A 5 1.42 1.50 3.29
C VAL A 5 0.58 0.45 2.58
N LEU A 6 0.82 0.27 1.29
CA LEU A 6 0.07 -0.67 0.47
C LEU A 6 0.93 -1.87 0.11
N ASP A 7 0.43 -3.07 0.37
CA ASP A 7 1.02 -4.30 -0.13
C ASP A 7 0.96 -4.30 -1.66
N THR A 8 1.90 -4.97 -2.30
CA THR A 8 2.00 -5.03 -3.75
C THR A 8 0.71 -5.46 -4.42
N ASN A 9 0.01 -6.46 -3.87
CA ASN A 9 -1.27 -6.90 -4.45
C ASN A 9 -2.34 -5.82 -4.40
N VAL A 10 -2.31 -4.95 -3.40
CA VAL A 10 -3.24 -3.83 -3.34
C VAL A 10 -2.90 -2.79 -4.40
N VAL A 11 -1.61 -2.54 -4.63
CA VAL A 11 -1.18 -1.66 -5.72
C VAL A 11 -1.69 -2.20 -7.07
N LEU A 12 -1.59 -3.51 -7.29
CA LEU A 12 -2.12 -4.12 -8.51
C LEU A 12 -3.64 -3.94 -8.61
N ASP A 13 -4.37 -3.99 -7.50
CA ASP A 13 -5.80 -3.72 -7.51
C ASP A 13 -6.10 -2.31 -8.02
N LEU A 14 -5.25 -1.35 -7.69
CA LEU A 14 -5.44 0.03 -8.13
C LEU A 14 -5.17 0.21 -9.62
N PHE A 15 -4.11 -0.41 -10.14
CA PHE A 15 -3.59 -0.06 -11.46
C PHE A 15 -3.77 -1.15 -12.50
N HIS A 16 -4.12 -2.36 -12.11
CA HIS A 16 -4.23 -3.48 -13.05
C HIS A 16 -5.59 -4.17 -12.94
N TRP A 17 -5.98 -4.59 -11.73
CA TRP A 17 -7.22 -5.34 -11.55
C TRP A 17 -8.47 -4.45 -11.53
N ALA A 18 -8.31 -3.15 -11.28
CA ALA A 18 -9.42 -2.19 -11.14
C ALA A 18 -10.48 -2.69 -10.14
N ASN A 19 -10.02 -3.22 -9.02
CA ASN A 19 -10.89 -3.79 -8.00
C ASN A 19 -11.69 -2.68 -7.32
N THR A 20 -13.02 -2.84 -7.26
CA THR A 20 -13.91 -1.81 -6.72
C THR A 20 -13.65 -1.50 -5.26
N ASP A 21 -13.18 -2.48 -4.47
CA ASP A 21 -12.87 -2.25 -3.06
C ASP A 21 -11.68 -1.29 -2.89
N ALA A 22 -10.85 -1.16 -3.89
CA ALA A 22 -9.67 -0.28 -3.84
C ALA A 22 -9.95 1.10 -4.44
N VAL A 23 -11.10 1.32 -5.08
CA VAL A 23 -11.42 2.60 -5.72
C VAL A 23 -11.33 3.77 -4.75
N PRO A 24 -11.89 3.70 -3.52
CA PRO A 24 -11.77 4.83 -2.59
C PRO A 24 -10.32 5.14 -2.21
N ILE A 25 -9.45 4.12 -2.19
CA ILE A 25 -8.04 4.34 -1.92
C ILE A 25 -7.41 5.15 -3.05
N MET A 26 -7.66 4.77 -4.30
CA MET A 26 -7.15 5.49 -5.45
C MET A 26 -7.65 6.94 -5.45
N THR A 27 -8.94 7.14 -5.20
CA THR A 27 -9.53 8.47 -5.14
C THR A 27 -8.85 9.34 -4.09
N ALA A 28 -8.61 8.78 -2.89
CA ALA A 28 -7.95 9.51 -1.82
C ALA A 28 -6.49 9.85 -2.16
N LEU A 29 -5.79 8.94 -2.82
CA LEU A 29 -4.41 9.17 -3.24
C LEU A 29 -4.33 10.27 -4.29
N GLU A 30 -5.16 10.19 -5.31
CA GLU A 30 -5.17 11.18 -6.39
C GLU A 30 -5.64 12.54 -5.90
N GLY A 31 -6.52 12.57 -4.92
CA GLY A 31 -7.01 13.80 -4.32
C GLY A 31 -6.09 14.42 -3.28
N GLY A 32 -4.97 13.76 -2.95
CA GLY A 32 -4.06 14.26 -1.93
C GLY A 32 -4.61 14.23 -0.52
N GLN A 33 -5.62 13.39 -0.26
CA GLN A 33 -6.29 13.31 1.04
C GLN A 33 -5.59 12.39 2.02
N VAL A 34 -4.71 11.53 1.53
CA VAL A 34 -3.91 10.61 2.35
C VAL A 34 -2.49 10.62 1.82
N GLU A 35 -1.56 10.21 2.66
CA GLU A 35 -0.16 10.06 2.29
C GLU A 35 0.13 8.56 2.16
N CYS A 36 0.66 8.13 1.03
CA CYS A 36 1.09 6.75 0.82
C CYS A 36 2.60 6.70 0.84
N LEU A 37 3.16 5.80 1.62
CA LEU A 37 4.61 5.66 1.79
C LEU A 37 5.07 4.37 1.11
N ALA A 38 6.23 4.45 0.49
CA ALA A 38 6.92 3.30 -0.06
C ALA A 38 8.40 3.45 0.24
N ASP A 39 9.14 2.37 0.13
CA ASP A 39 10.59 2.42 0.23
C ASP A 39 11.20 1.65 -0.95
N GLU A 40 12.53 1.63 -0.99
CA GLU A 40 13.24 0.99 -2.10
C GLU A 40 12.85 -0.49 -2.23
N ARG A 41 12.76 -1.20 -1.09
CA ARG A 41 12.45 -2.64 -1.14
C ARG A 41 11.05 -2.93 -1.67
N THR A 42 10.06 -2.14 -1.23
CA THR A 42 8.68 -2.35 -1.67
C THR A 42 8.50 -1.95 -3.12
N LEU A 43 9.19 -0.90 -3.58
CA LEU A 43 9.14 -0.49 -4.97
C LEU A 43 9.87 -1.49 -5.87
N ASP A 44 10.97 -2.06 -5.42
CA ASP A 44 11.69 -3.09 -6.18
C ASP A 44 10.82 -4.33 -6.39
N GLU A 45 10.07 -4.73 -5.35
CA GLU A 45 9.15 -5.85 -5.49
C GLU A 45 8.06 -5.53 -6.51
N LEU A 46 7.48 -4.34 -6.46
CA LEU A 46 6.46 -3.94 -7.43
C LEU A 46 7.00 -4.00 -8.85
N GLN A 47 8.20 -3.46 -9.05
CA GLN A 47 8.83 -3.46 -10.37
C GLN A 47 9.01 -4.89 -10.89
N ARG A 48 9.45 -5.80 -10.02
CA ARG A 48 9.64 -7.20 -10.38
C ARG A 48 8.31 -7.88 -10.70
N VAL A 49 7.31 -7.67 -9.86
CA VAL A 49 5.98 -8.30 -10.03
C VAL A 49 5.32 -7.83 -11.31
N LEU A 50 5.51 -6.57 -11.71
CA LEU A 50 4.93 -6.04 -12.93
C LEU A 50 5.47 -6.72 -14.19
N THR A 51 6.59 -7.46 -14.09
CA THR A 51 7.12 -8.23 -15.22
C THR A 51 6.60 -9.67 -15.27
N TYR A 52 5.79 -10.08 -14.30
CA TYR A 52 5.30 -11.46 -14.24
C TYR A 52 4.36 -11.75 -15.42
N PRO A 53 4.57 -12.89 -16.10
CA PRO A 53 3.74 -13.23 -17.29
C PRO A 53 2.25 -13.29 -16.99
N GLN A 54 1.87 -13.64 -15.77
CA GLN A 54 0.47 -13.75 -15.37
C GLN A 54 -0.29 -12.43 -15.53
N LEU A 55 0.41 -11.30 -15.43
CA LEU A 55 -0.21 -9.99 -15.55
C LEU A 55 -0.42 -9.56 -16.99
N LYS A 56 0.27 -10.21 -17.94
CA LYS A 56 0.13 -9.96 -19.38
C LYS A 56 0.36 -8.50 -19.77
N LEU A 57 1.28 -7.84 -19.08
CA LEU A 57 1.63 -6.47 -19.39
C LEU A 57 2.78 -6.42 -20.40
N THR A 58 2.68 -5.49 -21.34
CA THR A 58 3.84 -5.18 -22.17
C THR A 58 4.87 -4.45 -21.32
N PRO A 59 6.15 -4.40 -21.75
CA PRO A 59 7.15 -3.62 -21.01
C PRO A 59 6.74 -2.16 -20.83
N GLU A 60 6.10 -1.56 -21.84
CA GLU A 60 5.65 -0.17 -21.75
C GLU A 60 4.55 -0.01 -20.72
N MET A 61 3.62 -0.97 -20.66
CA MET A 61 2.54 -0.93 -19.68
C MET A 61 3.09 -1.10 -18.25
N ALA A 62 4.07 -1.98 -18.08
CA ALA A 62 4.70 -2.18 -16.76
C ALA A 62 5.38 -0.90 -16.29
N VAL A 63 6.12 -0.24 -17.17
CA VAL A 63 6.77 1.03 -16.85
C VAL A 63 5.75 2.09 -16.50
N ASP A 64 4.64 2.16 -17.25
CA ASP A 64 3.58 3.13 -17.00
C ASP A 64 2.94 2.91 -15.62
N ARG A 65 2.60 1.67 -15.26
CA ARG A 65 2.00 1.36 -13.96
C ARG A 65 2.95 1.73 -12.82
N TYR A 66 4.21 1.37 -12.96
CA TYR A 66 5.21 1.69 -11.95
C TYR A 66 5.34 3.20 -11.77
N ARG A 67 5.44 3.93 -12.89
CA ARG A 67 5.57 5.39 -12.85
C ARG A 67 4.37 6.05 -12.16
N ARG A 68 3.17 5.61 -12.51
CA ARG A 68 1.96 6.17 -11.96
C ARG A 68 1.91 5.99 -10.44
N TYR A 69 2.26 4.80 -9.96
CA TYR A 69 2.28 4.57 -8.53
C TYR A 69 3.39 5.36 -7.84
N SER A 70 4.59 5.34 -8.41
CA SER A 70 5.72 6.04 -7.79
C SER A 70 5.50 7.57 -7.72
N CYS A 71 4.68 8.12 -8.61
CA CYS A 71 4.32 9.55 -8.52
C CYS A 71 3.32 9.85 -7.41
N LEU A 72 2.60 8.85 -6.94
CA LEU A 72 1.59 9.02 -5.88
C LEU A 72 2.15 8.76 -4.48
N VAL A 73 3.33 8.17 -4.37
CA VAL A 73 3.89 7.80 -3.08
C VAL A 73 5.01 8.73 -2.69
N ARG A 74 5.22 8.80 -1.37
CA ARG A 74 6.39 9.44 -0.80
C ARG A 74 7.40 8.36 -0.46
N ILE A 75 8.63 8.52 -0.93
CA ILE A 75 9.69 7.54 -0.66
C ILE A 75 10.23 7.78 0.74
N TYR A 76 10.20 6.74 1.57
CA TYR A 76 10.73 6.81 2.91
C TYR A 76 12.15 6.25 2.92
N PRO A 77 13.10 6.91 3.58
CA PRO A 77 14.49 6.43 3.59
C PRO A 77 14.61 5.11 4.32
N GLU A 78 15.62 4.33 3.96
CA GLU A 78 15.91 3.09 4.64
C GLU A 78 16.34 3.34 6.08
N GLY A 79 16.18 2.32 6.91
CA GLY A 79 16.54 2.41 8.31
C GLY A 79 16.17 1.13 9.04
N GLU A 80 16.45 1.10 10.32
CA GLU A 80 16.11 -0.05 11.14
C GLU A 80 14.69 0.07 11.66
N ALA A 81 13.99 -1.05 11.64
CA ALA A 81 12.65 -1.13 12.20
C ALA A 81 12.75 -1.54 13.68
N PRO A 82 11.77 -1.13 14.50
CA PRO A 82 11.68 -1.64 15.87
C PRO A 82 11.36 -3.13 15.85
N PRO A 83 11.47 -3.83 16.98
CA PRO A 83 11.04 -5.23 17.05
C PRO A 83 9.57 -5.35 16.66
N LEU A 84 9.29 -6.31 15.78
CA LEU A 84 7.96 -6.54 15.22
C LEU A 84 7.64 -8.03 15.26
N PRO A 85 6.34 -8.38 15.30
CA PRO A 85 5.95 -9.77 15.08
C PRO A 85 6.47 -10.24 13.73
N ARG A 86 6.81 -11.52 13.64
CA ARG A 86 7.26 -12.10 12.38
C ARG A 86 6.07 -12.50 11.55
N CYS A 87 6.04 -12.01 10.32
CA CYS A 87 5.09 -12.51 9.33
C CYS A 87 5.52 -13.91 8.90
N LYS A 88 4.56 -14.80 8.76
CA LYS A 88 4.84 -16.15 8.33
C LYS A 88 5.46 -16.19 6.94
N ASP A 89 5.05 -15.29 6.06
CA ASP A 89 5.67 -15.09 4.76
C ASP A 89 6.78 -14.03 4.91
N ARG A 90 8.03 -14.46 4.71
CA ARG A 90 9.19 -13.59 4.87
C ARG A 90 9.18 -12.42 3.89
N ASP A 91 8.65 -12.63 2.71
CA ASP A 91 8.61 -11.57 1.69
C ASP A 91 7.71 -10.41 2.10
N ASP A 92 6.77 -10.65 3.01
CA ASP A 92 5.85 -9.61 3.46
C ASP A 92 6.35 -8.84 4.68
N GLN A 93 7.42 -9.31 5.33
CA GLN A 93 7.95 -8.64 6.51
C GLN A 93 8.35 -7.20 6.23
N LYS A 94 8.82 -6.90 5.02
CA LYS A 94 9.24 -5.55 4.66
C LYS A 94 8.11 -4.53 4.75
N PHE A 95 6.86 -4.95 4.54
CA PHE A 95 5.71 -4.06 4.67
C PHE A 95 5.45 -3.69 6.12
N LEU A 96 5.58 -4.65 7.04
CA LEU A 96 5.49 -4.38 8.47
C LEU A 96 6.59 -3.41 8.90
N GLU A 97 7.80 -3.64 8.44
CA GLU A 97 8.94 -2.80 8.79
C GLU A 97 8.76 -1.38 8.29
N LEU A 98 8.32 -1.24 7.05
CA LEU A 98 8.06 0.09 6.49
C LEU A 98 6.96 0.81 7.28
N ALA A 99 5.85 0.12 7.54
CA ALA A 99 4.74 0.72 8.27
C ALA A 99 5.16 1.20 9.66
N ALA A 100 5.99 0.43 10.35
CA ALA A 100 6.51 0.83 11.66
C ALA A 100 7.46 2.02 11.55
N ARG A 101 8.37 1.99 10.59
CA ARG A 101 9.39 3.03 10.44
C ARG A 101 8.77 4.38 10.07
N CYS A 102 7.78 4.38 9.20
CA CYS A 102 7.17 5.63 8.74
C CYS A 102 5.99 6.08 9.60
N ALA A 103 5.71 5.38 10.69
CA ALA A 103 4.57 5.67 11.56
C ALA A 103 3.26 5.69 10.77
N ALA A 104 3.05 4.66 9.94
CA ALA A 104 1.82 4.52 9.18
C ALA A 104 0.63 4.34 10.11
N ASN A 105 -0.54 4.78 9.65
CA ASN A 105 -1.79 4.51 10.36
C ASN A 105 -2.35 3.15 9.95
N ILE A 106 -2.21 2.80 8.68
CA ILE A 106 -2.81 1.57 8.13
C ILE A 106 -1.84 0.91 7.16
N LEU A 107 -1.63 -0.39 7.34
CA LEU A 107 -1.03 -1.26 6.33
C LEU A 107 -2.19 -1.97 5.64
N VAL A 108 -2.36 -1.73 4.35
CA VAL A 108 -3.46 -2.30 3.56
C VAL A 108 -2.94 -3.53 2.83
N THR A 109 -3.60 -4.66 3.04
CA THR A 109 -3.17 -5.93 2.45
C THR A 109 -4.35 -6.86 2.26
N LYS A 110 -4.22 -7.79 1.33
CA LYS A 110 -5.13 -8.93 1.20
C LYS A 110 -4.48 -10.22 1.66
N ASP A 111 -3.22 -10.18 2.03
CA ASP A 111 -2.46 -11.36 2.41
C ASP A 111 -2.87 -11.85 3.79
N LYS A 112 -3.25 -13.11 3.87
CA LYS A 112 -3.73 -13.69 5.13
C LYS A 112 -2.65 -13.73 6.20
N ALA A 113 -1.39 -13.93 5.80
CA ALA A 113 -0.29 -13.99 6.76
C ALA A 113 -0.10 -12.65 7.45
N LEU A 114 -0.25 -11.53 6.73
CA LEU A 114 -0.21 -10.21 7.33
C LEU A 114 -1.46 -9.92 8.15
N LEU A 115 -2.64 -10.25 7.62
CA LEU A 115 -3.91 -9.99 8.31
C LEU A 115 -4.00 -10.74 9.65
N ARG A 116 -3.34 -11.89 9.78
CA ARG A 116 -3.29 -12.62 11.04
C ARG A 116 -2.60 -11.87 12.16
N LEU A 117 -1.77 -10.89 11.82
CA LEU A 117 -1.04 -10.10 12.81
C LEU A 117 -1.84 -8.90 13.30
N ARG A 118 -3.00 -8.63 12.70
CA ARG A 118 -3.84 -7.52 13.15
C ARG A 118 -4.26 -7.72 14.61
N GLY A 119 -4.39 -6.62 15.32
CA GLY A 119 -4.75 -6.67 16.72
C GLY A 119 -3.60 -6.92 17.67
N ARG A 120 -2.37 -7.11 17.16
CA ARG A 120 -1.20 -7.20 18.03
C ARG A 120 -0.93 -5.83 18.64
N THR A 121 -0.85 -5.77 19.95
CA THR A 121 -0.68 -4.49 20.67
C THR A 121 0.67 -3.84 20.43
N THR A 122 1.66 -4.62 19.98
CA THR A 122 2.99 -4.09 19.68
C THR A 122 3.06 -3.34 18.36
N LEU A 123 2.02 -3.47 17.51
CA LEU A 123 1.96 -2.72 16.26
C LEU A 123 1.46 -1.31 16.53
N GLY A 124 2.10 -0.32 15.97
CA GLY A 124 1.64 1.06 16.06
C GLY A 124 0.67 1.43 14.96
N PHE A 125 0.20 0.45 14.18
CA PHE A 125 -0.66 0.67 13.02
C PHE A 125 -1.67 -0.46 12.91
N ARG A 126 -2.72 -0.23 12.13
CA ARG A 126 -3.74 -1.25 11.85
C ARG A 126 -3.41 -1.97 10.57
N ILE A 127 -3.75 -3.25 10.50
CA ILE A 127 -3.62 -4.05 9.28
C ILE A 127 -5.03 -4.35 8.79
N LEU A 128 -5.38 -3.86 7.59
CA LEU A 128 -6.74 -3.94 7.08
C LEU A 128 -6.73 -4.38 5.61
N ASN A 129 -7.80 -5.06 5.19
CA ASN A 129 -7.99 -5.31 3.77
C ASN A 129 -8.49 -4.03 3.07
N PRO A 130 -8.51 -3.98 1.72
CA PRO A 130 -8.91 -2.76 1.01
C PRO A 130 -10.30 -2.27 1.37
N ALA A 131 -11.28 -3.15 1.53
CA ALA A 131 -12.64 -2.72 1.87
C ALA A 131 -12.67 -2.06 3.25
N ALA A 132 -12.04 -2.67 4.25
CA ALA A 132 -11.99 -2.12 5.59
C ALA A 132 -11.21 -0.82 5.65
N ALA A 133 -10.09 -0.74 4.93
CA ALA A 133 -9.30 0.49 4.85
C ALA A 133 -10.08 1.60 4.19
N SER A 134 -10.80 1.30 3.10
CA SER A 134 -11.61 2.28 2.39
C SER A 134 -12.65 2.92 3.30
N ALA A 135 -13.22 2.16 4.22
CA ALA A 135 -14.24 2.68 5.14
C ALA A 135 -13.68 3.72 6.12
N LEU A 136 -12.37 3.77 6.31
CA LEU A 136 -11.73 4.71 7.22
C LEU A 136 -11.20 5.96 6.51
N LEU A 137 -11.26 6.00 5.19
CA LEU A 137 -10.71 7.13 4.44
C LEU A 137 -11.68 8.31 4.47
N PRO A 138 -11.15 9.55 4.37
CA PRO A 138 -12.02 10.71 4.27
C PRO A 138 -12.89 10.60 3.03
N PRO A 139 -14.18 10.99 3.11
CA PRO A 139 -15.01 11.00 1.91
C PRO A 139 -14.48 12.05 0.93
N PHE A 140 -14.53 11.71 -0.36
CA PHE A 140 -14.19 12.64 -1.41
C PHE A 140 -15.30 13.67 -1.52
N THR A 141 -14.99 14.95 -1.34
CA THR A 141 -15.94 16.02 -1.49
C THR A 141 -15.64 16.80 -2.76
N LEU A 142 -16.63 16.84 -3.61
CA LEU A 142 -16.50 17.63 -4.80
C LEU A 142 -16.67 19.08 -4.51
N GLN A 143 -16.99 19.58 -3.92
CA GLN A 143 -17.09 20.86 -3.74
C GLN A 143 -16.76 21.61 -3.30
N GLU A 144 -16.65 21.70 -3.01
CA GLU A 144 -16.48 22.48 -2.41
C GLU A 144 -16.51 23.61 -2.65
N THR A 145 -16.74 23.85 -3.00
CA THR A 145 -16.69 25.04 -3.17
C THR A 145 -17.35 25.92 -2.57
N PRO A 146 -17.21 26.49 -2.13
CA PRO A 146 -17.92 27.49 -1.43
C PRO A 146 -18.49 28.57 -2.25
#